data_fa9fea42291b1950b57fd8a6817fb495
#
_entry.id   fa9fea42291b1950b57fd8a6817fb495
#
_cell.length_a   1.000
_cell.length_b   1.000
_cell.length_c   1.000
_cell.angle_alpha   90.00
_cell.angle_beta   90.00
_cell.angle_gamma   90.00
#
_symmetry.space_group_name_H-M   'P 1'
#
loop_
_entity.id
_entity.type
_entity.pdbx_description
1 polymer ?
#
loop_
_entity_poly.entity_id
_entity_poly.type
_entity_poly.pdbx_seq_one_letter_code
_entity_poly.pdbx_strand_id
1 'polypeptide(L)'
;MLDYRHCTLCPRACGVDRTAGERGFCQMPDHILAARAALHYWEEPLISGSFGSGAVFFSGCTLRCAFCQNGVISQENFGKEVSSQELRAAFERLIDEGCQNINLVTPTHFLPSILPALAPKLPVPVVYNCGGYESVETLRALEGLVDIYLPDFKYSDAALAKKLSAAPDYPQIASAAILEMYQQVGGAVIEDEQMTRGVIIRHLVLPGCIDNSLGVLDWIADNFPKKDVLVSLMSQYVPMGRAKKLPPFDRRITQEEYDAVLSYLYLLEL
;
A
#
# COMPACT_ATOMS: atom_id res chain seq x y z
N MET A 1 -6.64 10.13 -18.97
CA MET A 1 -6.59 8.66 -19.20
C MET A 1 -5.23 8.18 -18.73
N LEU A 2 -5.17 7.17 -17.87
CA LEU A 2 -3.90 6.60 -17.41
C LEU A 2 -3.18 5.94 -18.60
N ASP A 3 -1.90 6.27 -18.82
CA ASP A 3 -1.13 5.83 -20.00
C ASP A 3 0.31 5.49 -19.60
N TYR A 4 0.93 4.60 -20.38
CA TYR A 4 2.34 4.23 -20.25
C TYR A 4 3.28 5.04 -21.14
N ARG A 5 2.78 5.77 -22.16
CA ARG A 5 3.59 6.55 -23.12
C ARG A 5 4.20 7.81 -22.52
N HIS A 6 3.59 8.36 -21.50
CA HIS A 6 4.13 9.46 -20.71
C HIS A 6 3.79 9.20 -19.25
N CYS A 7 4.57 8.34 -18.60
CA CYS A 7 4.24 7.75 -17.31
C CYS A 7 4.18 8.78 -16.18
N THR A 8 2.97 9.10 -15.74
CA THR A 8 2.65 9.93 -14.56
C THR A 8 1.77 9.20 -13.55
N LEU A 9 1.76 7.84 -13.58
CA LEU A 9 0.89 6.99 -12.76
C LEU A 9 1.11 7.13 -11.24
N CYS A 10 2.26 7.63 -10.84
CA CYS A 10 2.59 7.85 -9.44
C CYS A 10 3.30 9.20 -9.29
N PRO A 11 3.49 9.71 -8.06
CA PRO A 11 4.10 11.02 -7.81
C PRO A 11 5.54 11.16 -8.30
N ARG A 12 6.21 10.06 -8.70
CA ARG A 12 7.52 10.13 -9.36
C ARG A 12 7.45 10.85 -10.71
N ALA A 13 6.30 10.84 -11.37
CA ALA A 13 6.03 11.52 -12.64
C ALA A 13 7.22 11.43 -13.62
N CYS A 14 7.70 10.20 -13.87
CA CYS A 14 8.95 9.97 -14.59
C CYS A 14 8.91 10.45 -16.04
N GLY A 15 7.72 10.58 -16.65
CA GLY A 15 7.53 11.03 -18.02
C GLY A 15 8.05 10.08 -19.11
N VAL A 16 8.56 8.92 -18.73
CA VAL A 16 9.12 7.92 -19.66
C VAL A 16 8.04 7.25 -20.50
N ASP A 17 8.41 6.87 -21.72
CA ASP A 17 7.58 6.01 -22.58
C ASP A 17 7.90 4.53 -22.32
N ARG A 18 7.09 3.90 -21.47
CA ARG A 18 7.26 2.48 -21.12
C ARG A 18 6.93 1.56 -22.29
N THR A 19 6.08 2.00 -23.25
CA THR A 19 5.74 1.24 -24.45
C THR A 19 6.91 1.18 -25.43
N ALA A 20 7.82 2.17 -25.39
CA ALA A 20 9.08 2.17 -26.14
C ALA A 20 10.23 1.46 -25.40
N GLY A 21 9.93 0.79 -24.25
CA GLY A 21 10.93 0.06 -23.47
C GLY A 21 11.65 0.88 -22.42
N GLU A 22 11.34 2.18 -22.28
CA GLU A 22 11.94 3.01 -21.22
C GLU A 22 11.47 2.57 -19.84
N ARG A 23 12.29 2.84 -18.81
CA ARG A 23 12.00 2.47 -17.42
C ARG A 23 12.11 3.68 -16.52
N GLY A 24 11.05 3.92 -15.74
CA GLY A 24 11.05 4.94 -14.70
C GLY A 24 11.66 4.44 -13.37
N PHE A 25 11.40 5.15 -12.29
CA PHE A 25 11.91 4.84 -10.95
C PHE A 25 11.54 3.41 -10.48
N CYS A 26 10.33 2.94 -10.76
CA CYS A 26 9.86 1.60 -10.40
C CYS A 26 10.52 0.48 -11.21
N GLN A 27 11.18 0.80 -12.33
CA GLN A 27 11.84 -0.14 -13.27
C GLN A 27 10.88 -1.11 -13.98
N MET A 28 9.59 -0.78 -14.04
CA MET A 28 8.56 -1.68 -14.58
C MET A 28 8.24 -1.42 -16.06
N PRO A 29 7.91 -2.50 -16.81
CA PRO A 29 7.44 -2.42 -18.20
C PRO A 29 6.01 -1.89 -18.31
N ASP A 30 5.47 -1.80 -19.51
CA ASP A 30 4.10 -1.43 -19.85
C ASP A 30 3.08 -2.57 -19.71
N HIS A 31 3.51 -3.74 -19.28
CA HIS A 31 2.69 -4.92 -18.98
C HIS A 31 2.86 -5.34 -17.53
N ILE A 32 1.89 -6.11 -17.00
CA ILE A 32 1.89 -6.55 -15.62
C ILE A 32 2.98 -7.57 -15.37
N LEU A 33 3.76 -7.37 -14.31
CA LEU A 33 4.59 -8.41 -13.70
C LEU A 33 4.02 -8.73 -12.33
N ALA A 34 3.59 -9.98 -12.11
CA ALA A 34 3.09 -10.47 -10.83
C ALA A 34 4.01 -11.54 -10.24
N ALA A 35 4.40 -11.37 -9.00
CA ALA A 35 5.27 -12.30 -8.30
C ALA A 35 4.49 -13.46 -7.69
N ARG A 36 3.24 -13.23 -7.27
CA ARG A 36 2.40 -14.22 -6.60
C ARG A 36 0.93 -13.84 -6.71
N ALA A 37 0.07 -14.84 -6.85
CA ALA A 37 -1.38 -14.74 -6.68
C ALA A 37 -1.86 -15.96 -5.89
N ALA A 38 -2.19 -15.78 -4.60
CA ALA A 38 -2.56 -16.87 -3.68
C ALA A 38 -3.32 -16.33 -2.47
N LEU A 39 -4.01 -17.23 -1.75
CA LEU A 39 -4.57 -16.93 -0.44
C LEU A 39 -3.47 -16.49 0.53
N HIS A 40 -3.73 -15.41 1.27
CA HIS A 40 -2.83 -14.84 2.26
C HIS A 40 -3.57 -14.63 3.59
N TYR A 41 -3.06 -15.26 4.64
CA TYR A 41 -3.71 -15.32 5.97
C TYR A 41 -3.11 -14.36 7.00
N TRP A 42 -2.08 -13.59 6.60
CA TRP A 42 -1.29 -12.73 7.48
C TRP A 42 -1.39 -11.24 7.11
N GLU A 43 -2.49 -10.84 6.45
CA GLU A 43 -2.84 -9.44 6.29
C GLU A 43 -3.58 -8.99 7.57
N GLU A 44 -4.03 -7.74 7.62
CA GLU A 44 -4.84 -7.25 8.74
C GLU A 44 -5.99 -8.23 9.07
N PRO A 45 -6.29 -8.49 10.36
CA PRO A 45 -7.31 -9.48 10.75
C PRO A 45 -8.67 -9.26 10.07
N LEU A 46 -9.11 -7.98 9.95
CA LEU A 46 -10.36 -7.61 9.28
C LEU A 46 -10.33 -7.81 7.75
N ILE A 47 -9.15 -8.03 7.16
CA ILE A 47 -8.95 -8.28 5.72
C ILE A 47 -8.79 -9.77 5.45
N SER A 48 -7.96 -10.47 6.21
CA SER A 48 -7.70 -11.91 6.02
C SER A 48 -8.82 -12.78 6.55
N GLY A 49 -9.40 -12.43 7.71
CA GLY A 49 -10.36 -13.26 8.43
C GLY A 49 -9.91 -14.72 8.53
N SER A 50 -10.88 -15.64 8.52
CA SER A 50 -10.62 -17.07 8.62
C SER A 50 -10.31 -17.75 7.28
N PHE A 51 -10.74 -17.16 6.15
CA PHE A 51 -10.62 -17.78 4.81
C PHE A 51 -9.46 -17.22 4.00
N GLY A 52 -8.83 -16.16 4.48
CA GLY A 52 -7.71 -15.50 3.82
C GLY A 52 -8.11 -14.46 2.77
N SER A 53 -7.18 -13.57 2.49
CA SER A 53 -7.25 -12.55 1.45
C SER A 53 -6.68 -13.10 0.13
N GLY A 54 -7.36 -12.93 -0.99
CA GLY A 54 -6.88 -13.28 -2.32
C GLY A 54 -5.83 -12.29 -2.80
N ALA A 55 -4.60 -12.40 -2.30
CA ALA A 55 -3.54 -11.41 -2.51
C ALA A 55 -2.79 -11.63 -3.83
N VAL A 56 -2.67 -10.56 -4.62
CA VAL A 56 -1.83 -10.48 -5.80
C VAL A 56 -0.71 -9.49 -5.55
N PHE A 57 0.53 -10.00 -5.54
CA PHE A 57 1.73 -9.20 -5.32
C PHE A 57 2.32 -8.79 -6.66
N PHE A 58 2.28 -7.50 -6.98
CA PHE A 58 2.86 -6.94 -8.19
C PHE A 58 4.34 -6.63 -8.00
N SER A 59 5.13 -6.85 -9.06
CA SER A 59 6.57 -6.57 -9.05
C SER A 59 6.86 -5.08 -9.19
N GLY A 60 8.02 -4.65 -8.66
CA GLY A 60 8.41 -3.24 -8.65
C GLY A 60 7.72 -2.44 -7.55
N CYS A 61 8.19 -1.20 -7.36
CA CYS A 61 7.61 -0.31 -6.34
C CYS A 61 7.99 1.15 -6.61
N THR A 62 7.06 2.05 -6.40
CA THR A 62 7.22 3.50 -6.52
C THR A 62 8.08 4.12 -5.42
N LEU A 63 8.28 3.43 -4.28
CA LEU A 63 9.06 3.89 -3.13
C LEU A 63 10.44 3.24 -3.00
N ARG A 64 10.57 1.92 -3.24
CA ARG A 64 11.83 1.17 -3.11
C ARG A 64 12.51 1.41 -1.76
N CYS A 65 11.76 1.29 -0.65
CA CYS A 65 12.22 1.59 0.71
C CYS A 65 13.48 0.80 1.09
N ALA A 66 14.40 1.43 1.83
CA ALA A 66 15.66 0.83 2.24
C ALA A 66 15.49 -0.44 3.10
N PHE A 67 14.37 -0.54 3.83
CA PHE A 67 14.02 -1.64 4.74
C PHE A 67 12.93 -2.57 4.19
N CYS A 68 12.66 -2.56 2.89
CA CYS A 68 11.57 -3.34 2.32
C CYS A 68 11.75 -4.84 2.57
N GLN A 69 10.77 -5.47 3.25
CA GLN A 69 10.77 -6.92 3.51
C GLN A 69 10.55 -7.72 2.21
N ASN A 70 9.84 -7.13 1.25
CA ASN A 70 9.58 -7.69 -0.07
C ASN A 70 10.61 -7.22 -1.13
N GLY A 71 11.88 -7.03 -0.74
CA GLY A 71 12.92 -6.46 -1.60
C GLY A 71 13.10 -7.17 -2.94
N VAL A 72 13.01 -8.49 -2.95
CA VAL A 72 13.11 -9.32 -4.17
C VAL A 72 11.99 -8.96 -5.17
N ILE A 73 10.76 -8.79 -4.70
CA ILE A 73 9.61 -8.42 -5.53
C ILE A 73 9.69 -6.94 -5.94
N SER A 74 9.94 -6.06 -4.96
CA SER A 74 9.81 -4.61 -5.13
C SER A 74 11.02 -3.92 -5.78
N GLN A 75 12.21 -4.56 -5.78
CA GLN A 75 13.46 -3.94 -6.23
C GLN A 75 14.25 -4.78 -7.24
N GLU A 76 14.08 -6.12 -7.24
CA GLU A 76 14.80 -7.04 -8.14
C GLU A 76 13.91 -7.52 -9.31
N ASN A 77 12.69 -6.98 -9.43
CA ASN A 77 11.76 -7.25 -10.52
C ASN A 77 11.35 -8.73 -10.64
N PHE A 78 11.37 -9.46 -9.53
CA PHE A 78 10.94 -10.85 -9.51
C PHE A 78 9.45 -10.95 -9.80
N GLY A 79 9.06 -11.70 -10.81
CA GLY A 79 7.68 -11.95 -11.21
C GLY A 79 7.58 -12.52 -12.62
N LYS A 80 6.36 -12.85 -13.00
CA LYS A 80 6.03 -13.32 -14.36
C LYS A 80 5.13 -12.30 -15.04
N GLU A 81 5.24 -12.20 -16.34
CA GLU A 81 4.31 -11.44 -17.16
C GLU A 81 2.92 -12.06 -17.08
N VAL A 82 1.91 -11.18 -16.92
CA VAL A 82 0.50 -11.54 -16.79
C VAL A 82 -0.32 -10.54 -17.60
N SER A 83 -1.15 -11.02 -18.51
CA SER A 83 -2.14 -10.19 -19.21
C SER A 83 -3.30 -9.81 -18.30
N SER A 84 -4.07 -8.79 -18.68
CA SER A 84 -5.29 -8.40 -17.94
C SER A 84 -6.30 -9.56 -17.86
N GLN A 85 -6.38 -10.41 -18.87
CA GLN A 85 -7.26 -11.58 -18.89
C GLN A 85 -6.78 -12.67 -17.93
N GLU A 86 -5.48 -12.97 -17.91
CA GLU A 86 -4.91 -13.92 -16.95
C GLU A 86 -5.00 -13.41 -15.51
N LEU A 87 -4.87 -12.08 -15.31
CA LEU A 87 -5.08 -11.48 -14.01
C LEU A 87 -6.55 -11.64 -13.55
N ARG A 88 -7.52 -11.41 -14.44
CA ARG A 88 -8.94 -11.65 -14.16
C ARG A 88 -9.20 -13.11 -13.80
N ALA A 89 -8.67 -14.05 -14.56
CA ALA A 89 -8.78 -15.48 -14.28
C ALA A 89 -8.15 -15.87 -12.92
N ALA A 90 -7.04 -15.19 -12.54
CA ALA A 90 -6.45 -15.37 -11.22
C ALA A 90 -7.37 -14.87 -10.09
N PHE A 91 -8.06 -13.75 -10.28
CA PHE A 91 -9.05 -13.27 -9.31
C PHE A 91 -10.21 -14.25 -9.16
N GLU A 92 -10.78 -14.72 -10.27
CA GLU A 92 -11.89 -15.69 -10.28
C GLU A 92 -11.50 -17.00 -9.57
N ARG A 93 -10.31 -17.52 -9.86
CA ARG A 93 -9.78 -18.70 -9.15
C ARG A 93 -9.66 -18.48 -7.64
N LEU A 94 -9.15 -17.33 -7.19
CA LEU A 94 -9.02 -17.02 -5.77
C LEU A 94 -10.39 -16.88 -5.09
N ILE A 95 -11.38 -16.35 -5.81
CA ILE A 95 -12.78 -16.28 -5.34
C ILE A 95 -13.37 -17.68 -5.22
N ASP A 96 -13.14 -18.56 -6.19
CA ASP A 96 -13.58 -19.96 -6.16
C ASP A 96 -12.88 -20.76 -5.03
N GLU A 97 -11.66 -20.40 -4.67
CA GLU A 97 -10.93 -20.91 -3.50
C GLU A 97 -11.50 -20.36 -2.16
N GLY A 98 -12.45 -19.43 -2.20
CA GLY A 98 -13.18 -18.91 -1.04
C GLY A 98 -12.51 -17.69 -0.36
N CYS A 99 -11.70 -16.92 -1.06
CA CYS A 99 -11.11 -15.71 -0.48
C CYS A 99 -12.19 -14.67 -0.13
N GLN A 100 -11.94 -13.90 0.92
CA GLN A 100 -12.87 -12.89 1.42
C GLN A 100 -12.84 -11.59 0.60
N ASN A 101 -11.76 -11.32 -0.08
CA ASN A 101 -11.54 -10.14 -0.92
C ASN A 101 -10.42 -10.43 -1.92
N ILE A 102 -10.28 -9.55 -2.92
CA ILE A 102 -9.13 -9.50 -3.80
C ILE A 102 -8.23 -8.34 -3.36
N ASN A 103 -7.01 -8.64 -2.96
CA ASN A 103 -6.04 -7.69 -2.42
C ASN A 103 -4.91 -7.42 -3.43
N LEU A 104 -4.89 -6.21 -3.96
CA LEU A 104 -3.92 -5.74 -4.92
C LEU A 104 -2.72 -5.10 -4.19
N VAL A 105 -1.62 -5.84 -4.06
CA VAL A 105 -0.43 -5.39 -3.32
C VAL A 105 0.52 -4.64 -4.22
N THR A 106 0.64 -3.33 -4.02
CA THR A 106 1.48 -2.39 -4.79
C THR A 106 1.11 -2.34 -6.29
N PRO A 107 -0.15 -2.06 -6.65
CA PRO A 107 -0.64 -2.15 -8.04
C PRO A 107 -0.39 -0.88 -8.88
N THR A 108 -0.11 0.27 -8.26
CA THR A 108 -0.13 1.64 -8.80
C THR A 108 0.43 1.76 -10.22
N HIS A 109 1.62 1.22 -10.42
CA HIS A 109 2.38 1.39 -11.67
C HIS A 109 1.93 0.46 -12.79
N PHE A 110 0.92 -0.40 -12.55
CA PHE A 110 0.28 -1.26 -13.56
C PHE A 110 -1.20 -0.97 -13.76
N LEU A 111 -1.75 0.10 -13.18
CA LEU A 111 -3.18 0.40 -13.23
C LEU A 111 -3.80 0.42 -14.63
N PRO A 112 -3.16 0.96 -15.69
CA PRO A 112 -3.74 0.89 -17.03
C PRO A 112 -4.05 -0.53 -17.50
N SER A 113 -3.24 -1.51 -17.08
CA SER A 113 -3.44 -2.93 -17.41
C SER A 113 -4.27 -3.69 -16.36
N ILE A 114 -4.37 -3.20 -15.12
CA ILE A 114 -5.18 -3.81 -14.05
C ILE A 114 -6.65 -3.43 -14.17
N LEU A 115 -6.96 -2.17 -14.51
CA LEU A 115 -8.34 -1.68 -14.58
C LEU A 115 -9.28 -2.56 -15.42
N PRO A 116 -8.88 -3.07 -16.62
CA PRO A 116 -9.72 -4.00 -17.38
C PRO A 116 -10.03 -5.31 -16.63
N ALA A 117 -9.13 -5.79 -15.76
CA ALA A 117 -9.35 -7.01 -14.99
C ALA A 117 -10.31 -6.81 -13.82
N LEU A 118 -10.57 -5.57 -13.39
CA LEU A 118 -11.54 -5.24 -12.36
C LEU A 118 -12.97 -5.05 -12.92
N ALA A 119 -13.14 -5.03 -14.23
CA ALA A 119 -14.42 -4.87 -14.89
C ALA A 119 -14.87 -6.18 -15.60
N PRO A 120 -16.12 -6.65 -15.42
CA PRO A 120 -17.15 -6.13 -14.50
C PRO A 120 -16.73 -6.28 -13.03
N LYS A 121 -17.37 -5.50 -12.12
CA LYS A 121 -17.08 -5.52 -10.68
C LYS A 121 -17.06 -6.96 -10.13
N LEU A 122 -16.11 -7.24 -9.27
CA LEU A 122 -15.95 -8.53 -8.61
C LEU A 122 -17.06 -8.75 -7.55
N PRO A 123 -17.45 -10.01 -7.28
CA PRO A 123 -18.48 -10.32 -6.28
C PRO A 123 -17.98 -10.22 -4.82
N VAL A 124 -16.70 -9.97 -4.62
CA VAL A 124 -16.06 -9.76 -3.32
C VAL A 124 -15.40 -8.38 -3.28
N PRO A 125 -15.17 -7.79 -2.09
CA PRO A 125 -14.50 -6.51 -1.97
C PRO A 125 -13.11 -6.50 -2.63
N VAL A 126 -12.75 -5.37 -3.23
CA VAL A 126 -11.40 -5.11 -3.76
C VAL A 126 -10.62 -4.26 -2.78
N VAL A 127 -9.47 -4.76 -2.33
CA VAL A 127 -8.53 -4.08 -1.44
C VAL A 127 -7.38 -3.49 -2.26
N TYR A 128 -7.14 -2.19 -2.14
CA TYR A 128 -5.99 -1.50 -2.72
C TYR A 128 -4.91 -1.29 -1.65
N ASN A 129 -3.90 -2.15 -1.65
CA ASN A 129 -2.83 -2.18 -0.66
C ASN A 129 -1.58 -1.50 -1.22
N CYS A 130 -1.23 -0.36 -0.66
CA CYS A 130 -0.18 0.49 -1.22
C CYS A 130 0.72 1.13 -0.17
N GLY A 131 1.84 1.69 -0.63
CA GLY A 131 2.79 2.40 0.23
C GLY A 131 2.39 3.83 0.60
N GLY A 132 1.19 4.28 0.26
CA GLY A 132 0.69 5.63 0.51
C GLY A 132 1.22 6.70 -0.45
N TYR A 133 2.24 6.41 -1.25
CA TYR A 133 2.82 7.35 -2.22
C TYR A 133 2.08 7.28 -3.56
N GLU A 134 0.86 7.84 -3.57
CA GLU A 134 -0.09 7.71 -4.67
C GLU A 134 -0.45 9.08 -5.27
N SER A 135 -0.70 9.12 -6.57
CA SER A 135 -1.25 10.31 -7.24
C SER A 135 -2.77 10.35 -7.04
N VAL A 136 -3.30 11.47 -6.59
CA VAL A 136 -4.75 11.70 -6.45
C VAL A 136 -5.47 11.49 -7.79
N GLU A 137 -4.89 11.94 -8.90
CA GLU A 137 -5.46 11.73 -10.24
C GLU A 137 -5.56 10.24 -10.59
N THR A 138 -4.56 9.47 -10.22
CA THR A 138 -4.54 8.01 -10.44
C THR A 138 -5.56 7.31 -9.56
N LEU A 139 -5.70 7.73 -8.30
CA LEU A 139 -6.70 7.17 -7.38
C LEU A 139 -8.13 7.42 -7.86
N ARG A 140 -8.42 8.57 -8.46
CA ARG A 140 -9.75 8.87 -9.02
C ARG A 140 -10.18 7.89 -10.11
N ALA A 141 -9.24 7.28 -10.82
CA ALA A 141 -9.57 6.24 -11.80
C ALA A 141 -10.01 4.90 -11.16
N LEU A 142 -9.87 4.76 -9.83
CA LEU A 142 -10.27 3.60 -9.05
C LEU A 142 -11.65 3.77 -8.38
N GLU A 143 -12.24 4.97 -8.48
CA GLU A 143 -13.55 5.26 -7.87
C GLU A 143 -14.61 4.24 -8.32
N GLY A 144 -15.30 3.65 -7.35
CA GLY A 144 -16.31 2.61 -7.57
C GLY A 144 -15.76 1.21 -7.88
N LEU A 145 -14.45 1.05 -8.08
CA LEU A 145 -13.80 -0.25 -8.32
C LEU A 145 -13.12 -0.81 -7.07
N VAL A 146 -12.65 0.04 -6.18
CA VAL A 146 -12.02 -0.33 -4.91
C VAL A 146 -13.03 -0.10 -3.78
N ASP A 147 -13.10 -1.06 -2.87
CA ASP A 147 -13.99 -1.02 -1.71
C ASP A 147 -13.21 -0.70 -0.43
N ILE A 148 -11.98 -1.16 -0.33
CA ILE A 148 -11.12 -0.98 0.85
C ILE A 148 -9.76 -0.42 0.41
N TYR A 149 -9.35 0.68 1.02
CA TYR A 149 -7.99 1.17 0.89
C TYR A 149 -7.15 0.77 2.10
N LEU A 150 -5.96 0.23 1.84
CA LEU A 150 -4.99 -0.22 2.84
C LEU A 150 -3.63 0.49 2.61
N PRO A 151 -3.57 1.83 2.79
CA PRO A 151 -2.35 2.58 2.63
C PRO A 151 -1.43 2.43 3.84
N ASP A 152 -0.11 2.39 3.60
CA ASP A 152 0.84 2.72 4.64
C ASP A 152 0.99 4.25 4.75
N PHE A 153 1.02 4.79 5.97
CA PHE A 153 1.50 6.15 6.23
C PHE A 153 2.84 6.05 6.97
N LYS A 154 3.93 6.00 6.19
CA LYS A 154 5.27 5.63 6.69
C LYS A 154 5.99 6.77 7.39
N TYR A 155 5.84 8.00 6.89
CA TYR A 155 6.63 9.15 7.32
C TYR A 155 5.79 10.40 7.45
N SER A 156 5.88 11.07 8.60
CA SER A 156 5.52 12.49 8.79
C SER A 156 6.74 13.40 8.56
N ASP A 157 7.96 12.84 8.63
CA ASP A 157 9.23 13.56 8.45
C ASP A 157 9.76 13.40 7.00
N ALA A 158 9.89 14.53 6.30
CA ALA A 158 10.40 14.60 4.93
C ALA A 158 11.88 14.17 4.79
N ALA A 159 12.70 14.45 5.80
CA ALA A 159 14.13 14.07 5.79
C ALA A 159 14.26 12.55 5.94
N LEU A 160 13.46 11.94 6.81
CA LEU A 160 13.38 10.50 6.98
C LEU A 160 12.87 9.81 5.70
N ALA A 161 11.82 10.35 5.10
CA ALA A 161 11.26 9.87 3.83
C ALA A 161 12.28 9.93 2.68
N LYS A 162 13.04 11.03 2.59
CA LYS A 162 14.15 11.17 1.64
C LYS A 162 15.24 10.12 1.88
N LYS A 163 15.65 9.92 3.13
CA LYS A 163 16.72 8.98 3.52
C LYS A 163 16.35 7.54 3.21
N LEU A 164 15.13 7.12 3.54
CA LEU A 164 14.73 5.72 3.49
C LEU A 164 14.01 5.32 2.19
N SER A 165 13.37 6.27 1.49
CA SER A 165 12.53 5.98 0.30
C SER A 165 12.78 6.94 -0.87
N ALA A 166 13.76 7.83 -0.79
CA ALA A 166 14.07 8.85 -1.80
C ALA A 166 12.83 9.68 -2.21
N ALA A 167 11.93 9.97 -1.26
CA ALA A 167 10.65 10.67 -1.46
C ALA A 167 10.47 11.78 -0.40
N PRO A 168 11.18 12.92 -0.53
CA PRO A 168 11.09 13.99 0.47
C PRO A 168 9.70 14.63 0.56
N ASP A 169 8.90 14.48 -0.46
CA ASP A 169 7.51 14.94 -0.60
C ASP A 169 6.47 13.93 -0.08
N TYR A 170 6.93 12.78 0.46
CA TYR A 170 6.05 11.70 0.92
C TYR A 170 4.97 12.16 1.91
N PRO A 171 5.25 12.96 2.96
CA PRO A 171 4.22 13.35 3.92
C PRO A 171 3.04 14.05 3.25
N GLN A 172 3.31 15.02 2.38
CA GLN A 172 2.27 15.79 1.68
C GLN A 172 1.50 14.92 0.69
N ILE A 173 2.22 14.07 -0.05
CA ILE A 173 1.63 13.17 -1.05
C ILE A 173 0.74 12.13 -0.37
N ALA A 174 1.25 11.47 0.67
CA ALA A 174 0.49 10.43 1.38
C ALA A 174 -0.75 11.02 2.07
N SER A 175 -0.63 12.19 2.66
CA SER A 175 -1.77 12.92 3.24
C SER A 175 -2.87 13.17 2.21
N ALA A 176 -2.53 13.72 1.06
CA ALA A 176 -3.50 13.99 -0.01
C ALA A 176 -4.11 12.70 -0.57
N ALA A 177 -3.30 11.66 -0.73
CA ALA A 177 -3.75 10.36 -1.23
C ALA A 177 -4.74 9.67 -0.26
N ILE A 178 -4.44 9.66 1.04
CA ILE A 178 -5.30 9.03 2.06
C ILE A 178 -6.63 9.79 2.19
N LEU A 179 -6.62 11.11 2.11
CA LEU A 179 -7.85 11.91 2.07
C LEU A 179 -8.72 11.58 0.86
N GLU A 180 -8.12 11.46 -0.34
CA GLU A 180 -8.84 11.03 -1.54
C GLU A 180 -9.42 9.62 -1.39
N MET A 181 -8.64 8.66 -0.84
CA MET A 181 -9.11 7.30 -0.55
C MET A 181 -10.33 7.32 0.36
N TYR A 182 -10.28 8.10 1.44
CA TYR A 182 -11.41 8.25 2.35
C TYR A 182 -12.62 8.91 1.68
N GLN A 183 -12.42 9.91 0.83
CA GLN A 183 -13.52 10.53 0.06
C GLN A 183 -14.25 9.52 -0.84
N GLN A 184 -13.54 8.56 -1.42
CA GLN A 184 -14.13 7.56 -2.31
C GLN A 184 -14.94 6.48 -1.57
N VAL A 185 -14.46 6.01 -0.42
CA VAL A 185 -15.06 4.86 0.26
C VAL A 185 -15.74 5.21 1.58
N GLY A 186 -15.46 6.37 2.16
CA GLY A 186 -16.03 6.82 3.44
C GLY A 186 -15.50 6.06 4.65
N GLY A 187 -16.23 6.08 5.74
CA GLY A 187 -15.89 5.42 6.99
C GLY A 187 -15.91 3.89 6.90
N ALA A 188 -15.24 3.26 7.87
CA ALA A 188 -15.11 1.80 7.94
C ALA A 188 -16.47 1.11 8.15
N VAL A 189 -16.77 0.13 7.31
CA VAL A 189 -17.93 -0.75 7.44
C VAL A 189 -17.42 -2.16 7.69
N ILE A 190 -17.85 -2.74 8.83
CA ILE A 190 -17.47 -4.09 9.25
C ILE A 190 -18.74 -4.92 9.35
N GLU A 191 -18.78 -6.05 8.66
CA GLU A 191 -19.88 -7.02 8.64
C GLU A 191 -19.28 -8.40 8.94
N ASP A 192 -19.88 -9.15 9.86
CA ASP A 192 -19.44 -10.49 10.24
C ASP A 192 -17.92 -10.58 10.55
N GLU A 193 -17.41 -9.61 11.34
CA GLU A 193 -16.00 -9.47 11.73
C GLU A 193 -15.04 -9.21 10.56
N GLN A 194 -15.55 -8.75 9.42
CA GLN A 194 -14.76 -8.44 8.24
C GLN A 194 -15.06 -7.04 7.72
N MET A 195 -14.03 -6.37 7.27
CA MET A 195 -14.19 -5.08 6.62
C MET A 195 -14.67 -5.26 5.19
N THR A 196 -15.78 -4.62 4.86
CA THR A 196 -16.37 -4.63 3.50
C THR A 196 -16.13 -3.33 2.75
N ARG A 197 -15.86 -2.22 3.47
CA ARG A 197 -15.58 -0.90 2.89
C ARG A 197 -14.82 -0.02 3.88
N GLY A 198 -14.01 0.91 3.38
CA GLY A 198 -13.37 1.97 4.15
C GLY A 198 -11.86 2.02 4.03
N VAL A 199 -11.18 2.61 5.02
CA VAL A 199 -9.73 2.82 5.02
C VAL A 199 -9.10 2.24 6.30
N ILE A 200 -8.04 1.44 6.13
CA ILE A 200 -7.13 1.04 7.23
C ILE A 200 -5.77 1.69 6.96
N ILE A 201 -5.37 2.62 7.80
CA ILE A 201 -4.06 3.27 7.70
C ILE A 201 -3.06 2.46 8.51
N ARG A 202 -2.03 1.92 7.83
CA ARG A 202 -0.96 1.17 8.50
C ARG A 202 0.23 2.08 8.79
N HIS A 203 0.76 1.97 9.98
CA HIS A 203 1.99 2.66 10.36
C HIS A 203 3.01 1.71 11.00
N LEU A 204 4.19 1.58 10.39
CA LEU A 204 5.30 0.79 10.93
C LEU A 204 6.19 1.67 11.79
N VAL A 205 6.27 1.35 13.07
CA VAL A 205 7.20 2.03 13.99
C VAL A 205 8.64 1.72 13.59
N LEU A 206 9.45 2.76 13.41
CA LEU A 206 10.85 2.66 13.00
C LEU A 206 11.77 2.91 14.20
N PRO A 207 12.90 2.17 14.32
CA PRO A 207 13.81 2.33 15.45
C PRO A 207 14.41 3.74 15.50
N GLY A 208 14.35 4.35 16.68
CA GLY A 208 14.86 5.71 16.94
C GLY A 208 14.02 6.84 16.31
N CYS A 209 12.77 6.56 15.86
CA CYS A 209 11.95 7.53 15.14
C CYS A 209 10.56 7.70 15.76
N ILE A 210 10.47 7.78 17.09
CA ILE A 210 9.18 7.94 17.80
C ILE A 210 8.45 9.19 17.30
N ASP A 211 9.13 10.34 17.20
CA ASP A 211 8.52 11.61 16.76
C ASP A 211 7.87 11.50 15.37
N ASN A 212 8.46 10.70 14.47
CA ASN A 212 7.83 10.40 13.18
C ASN A 212 6.48 9.69 13.35
N SER A 213 6.42 8.73 14.26
CA SER A 213 5.19 7.99 14.53
C SER A 213 4.13 8.88 15.19
N LEU A 214 4.52 9.71 16.16
CA LEU A 214 3.61 10.67 16.79
C LEU A 214 3.03 11.64 15.76
N GLY A 215 3.87 12.20 14.88
CA GLY A 215 3.39 13.11 13.83
C GLY A 215 2.46 12.43 12.79
N VAL A 216 2.60 11.13 12.55
CA VAL A 216 1.62 10.38 11.74
C VAL A 216 0.29 10.23 12.47
N LEU A 217 0.32 9.88 13.75
CA LEU A 217 -0.89 9.71 14.56
C LEU A 217 -1.63 11.04 14.76
N ASP A 218 -0.91 12.15 15.02
CA ASP A 218 -1.49 13.51 15.09
C ASP A 218 -2.23 13.83 13.80
N TRP A 219 -1.59 13.61 12.65
CA TRP A 219 -2.22 13.88 11.38
C TRP A 219 -3.50 13.06 11.18
N ILE A 220 -3.51 11.78 11.58
CA ILE A 220 -4.73 10.95 11.49
C ILE A 220 -5.83 11.51 12.40
N ALA A 221 -5.50 11.83 13.64
CA ALA A 221 -6.45 12.38 14.60
C ALA A 221 -7.07 13.73 14.16
N ASP A 222 -6.26 14.56 13.50
CA ASP A 222 -6.68 15.90 13.05
C ASP A 222 -7.56 15.85 11.78
N ASN A 223 -7.46 14.79 10.96
CA ASN A 223 -8.08 14.75 9.64
C ASN A 223 -9.29 13.81 9.51
N PHE A 224 -9.51 12.92 10.47
CA PHE A 224 -10.63 11.96 10.41
C PHE A 224 -11.48 11.98 11.69
N PRO A 225 -12.81 11.81 11.56
CA PRO A 225 -13.64 11.51 12.71
C PRO A 225 -13.16 10.23 13.40
N LYS A 226 -13.26 10.20 14.73
CA LYS A 226 -12.87 9.03 15.52
C LYS A 226 -13.57 7.76 15.02
N LYS A 227 -12.79 6.70 14.79
CA LYS A 227 -13.24 5.38 14.34
C LYS A 227 -13.74 5.31 12.89
N ASP A 228 -13.71 6.41 12.14
CA ASP A 228 -14.05 6.37 10.71
C ASP A 228 -12.97 5.70 9.88
N VAL A 229 -11.70 5.91 10.25
CA VAL A 229 -10.57 5.14 9.71
C VAL A 229 -10.00 4.24 10.79
N LEU A 230 -9.53 3.07 10.40
CA LEU A 230 -8.85 2.16 11.32
C LEU A 230 -7.35 2.39 11.24
N VAL A 231 -6.67 2.29 12.37
CA VAL A 231 -5.22 2.43 12.46
C VAL A 231 -4.58 1.10 12.84
N SER A 232 -3.70 0.59 11.98
CA SER A 232 -2.88 -0.57 12.29
C SER A 232 -1.46 -0.13 12.63
N LEU A 233 -1.15 -0.12 13.93
CA LEU A 233 0.20 0.20 14.42
C LEU A 233 1.05 -1.06 14.43
N MET A 234 2.08 -1.08 13.57
CA MET A 234 2.90 -2.25 13.31
C MET A 234 4.22 -2.21 14.08
N SER A 235 4.56 -3.31 14.80
CA SER A 235 5.82 -3.49 15.54
C SER A 235 6.85 -4.37 14.83
N GLN A 236 6.49 -4.99 13.69
CA GLN A 236 7.29 -6.04 13.05
C GLN A 236 8.45 -5.53 12.19
N TYR A 237 9.04 -4.38 12.53
CA TYR A 237 10.24 -3.91 11.84
C TYR A 237 11.40 -4.90 11.97
N VAL A 238 12.00 -5.25 10.83
CA VAL A 238 13.22 -6.06 10.75
C VAL A 238 14.21 -5.35 9.81
N PRO A 239 15.49 -5.21 10.20
CA PRO A 239 16.52 -4.67 9.31
C PRO A 239 16.64 -5.53 8.04
N MET A 240 16.28 -4.96 6.89
CA MET A 240 16.37 -5.60 5.59
C MET A 240 17.11 -4.72 4.59
N GLY A 241 17.56 -5.29 3.49
CA GLY A 241 18.18 -4.57 2.39
C GLY A 241 19.27 -3.59 2.84
N ARG A 242 19.16 -2.34 2.39
CA ARG A 242 20.11 -1.26 2.72
C ARG A 242 20.04 -0.81 4.18
N ALA A 243 18.91 -1.01 4.86
CA ALA A 243 18.73 -0.60 6.25
C ALA A 243 19.71 -1.31 7.20
N LYS A 244 20.15 -2.53 6.87
CA LYS A 244 21.19 -3.26 7.65
C LYS A 244 22.50 -2.49 7.84
N LYS A 245 22.74 -1.43 7.05
CA LYS A 245 23.94 -0.61 7.07
C LYS A 245 23.67 0.85 7.43
N LEU A 246 22.48 1.15 7.94
CA LEU A 246 22.00 2.52 8.21
C LEU A 246 21.53 2.66 9.66
N PRO A 247 22.38 2.92 10.65
CA PRO A 247 21.92 3.20 12.01
C PRO A 247 20.92 4.38 12.04
N PRO A 248 19.89 4.31 12.90
CA PRO A 248 19.52 3.25 13.84
C PRO A 248 18.70 2.11 13.21
N PHE A 249 18.52 2.08 11.89
CA PHE A 249 17.66 1.12 11.16
C PHE A 249 18.31 -0.27 11.01
N ASP A 250 19.49 -0.48 11.53
CA ASP A 250 20.24 -1.75 11.55
C ASP A 250 19.84 -2.66 12.73
N ARG A 251 18.89 -2.23 13.58
CA ARG A 251 18.34 -2.98 14.71
C ARG A 251 16.81 -3.07 14.63
N ARG A 252 16.20 -3.94 15.43
CA ARG A 252 14.75 -3.94 15.68
C ARG A 252 14.40 -2.75 16.58
N ILE A 253 13.11 -2.40 16.61
CA ILE A 253 12.57 -1.49 17.63
C ILE A 253 12.69 -2.15 19.01
N THR A 254 12.79 -1.33 20.06
CA THR A 254 12.67 -1.82 21.43
C THR A 254 11.21 -1.84 21.86
N GLN A 255 10.93 -2.55 22.96
CA GLN A 255 9.58 -2.56 23.53
C GLN A 255 9.16 -1.15 23.98
N GLU A 256 10.07 -0.39 24.58
CA GLU A 256 9.83 0.98 25.04
C GLU A 256 9.49 1.92 23.87
N GLU A 257 10.16 1.76 22.72
CA GLU A 257 9.84 2.53 21.51
C GLU A 257 8.43 2.25 21.02
N TYR A 258 8.01 0.97 21.02
CA TYR A 258 6.66 0.60 20.61
C TYR A 258 5.61 1.05 21.61
N ASP A 259 5.83 0.81 22.91
CA ASP A 259 4.90 1.15 23.97
C ASP A 259 4.65 2.67 24.07
N ALA A 260 5.67 3.48 23.80
CA ALA A 260 5.53 4.93 23.74
C ALA A 260 4.54 5.36 22.65
N VAL A 261 4.68 4.80 21.44
CA VAL A 261 3.78 5.10 20.31
C VAL A 261 2.38 4.53 20.54
N LEU A 262 2.29 3.30 21.06
CA LEU A 262 1.01 2.66 21.40
C LEU A 262 0.23 3.43 22.46
N SER A 263 0.92 3.90 23.50
CA SER A 263 0.31 4.74 24.54
C SER A 263 -0.23 6.05 23.97
N TYR A 264 0.47 6.63 23.01
CA TYR A 264 0.03 7.85 22.32
C TYR A 264 -1.18 7.60 21.42
N LEU A 265 -1.21 6.48 20.70
CA LEU A 265 -2.38 6.08 19.90
C LEU A 265 -3.63 5.95 20.77
N TYR A 266 -3.52 5.33 21.95
CA TYR A 266 -4.64 5.25 22.91
C TYR A 266 -5.04 6.61 23.48
N LEU A 267 -4.09 7.54 23.71
CA LEU A 267 -4.38 8.90 24.17
C LEU A 267 -5.23 9.66 23.14
N LEU A 268 -4.97 9.45 21.84
CA LEU A 268 -5.72 10.05 20.74
C LEU A 268 -7.06 9.34 20.47
N GLU A 269 -7.30 8.18 21.09
CA GLU A 269 -8.49 7.33 20.88
C GLU A 269 -8.63 6.84 19.42
N LEU A 270 -7.49 6.55 18.75
CA LEU A 270 -7.42 6.01 17.40
C LEU A 270 -7.53 4.49 17.38
#